data_4cd6513dfce004fdc7e6297688926321
#
_entry.id   4cd6513dfce004fdc7e6297688926321
#
_cell.length_a   1.000
_cell.length_b   1.000
_cell.length_c   1.000
_cell.angle_alpha   90.00
_cell.angle_beta   90.00
_cell.angle_gamma   90.00
#
_symmetry.space_group_name_H-M   'P 1'
#
loop_
_entity.id
_entity.type
_entity.pdbx_description
1 polymer ?
#
loop_
_entity_poly.entity_id
_entity_poly.type
_entity_poly.pdbx_seq_one_letter_code
_entity_poly.pdbx_strand_id
1 'polypeptide(L)'
;MEFQDVVMRRRAVRRFEDGGVDRAVIERIARLAQRTPSAGFSQGQRLVVVTDPVRRREVARICGEAEYETDFGPWISECAAQFIPCVSEAIYHRRYREPDKTGPSGEEIDWPVPYWWVDIGATMQTIMLAAVDEGLGCGFVGPDIDGLRAYLGIPDEFVPIGVMPLGRPLPDIRSPSLKRGWVPFEAFARWEAWGETA
;
A
#
# COMPACT_ATOMS: atom_id res chain seq x y z
N MET A 1 -10.51 -9.89 14.53
CA MET A 1 -10.33 -11.23 13.90
C MET A 1 -9.00 -11.80 14.36
N GLU A 2 -8.81 -13.15 14.43
CA GLU A 2 -7.48 -13.69 14.71
C GLU A 2 -6.52 -13.33 13.59
N PHE A 3 -5.26 -13.02 13.91
CA PHE A 3 -4.30 -12.51 12.92
C PHE A 3 -4.09 -13.46 11.74
N GLN A 4 -4.03 -14.77 12.01
CA GLN A 4 -3.91 -15.80 10.97
C GLN A 4 -5.08 -15.73 9.98
N ASP A 5 -6.30 -15.55 10.46
CA ASP A 5 -7.49 -15.43 9.63
C ASP A 5 -7.45 -14.19 8.75
N VAL A 6 -6.97 -13.07 9.29
CA VAL A 6 -6.79 -11.82 8.52
C VAL A 6 -5.83 -12.04 7.36
N VAL A 7 -4.67 -12.65 7.63
CA VAL A 7 -3.66 -12.94 6.61
C VAL A 7 -4.20 -13.87 5.52
N MET A 8 -4.90 -14.95 5.92
CA MET A 8 -5.44 -15.95 4.99
C MET A 8 -6.61 -15.42 4.14
N ARG A 9 -7.39 -14.48 4.67
CA ARG A 9 -8.51 -13.86 3.96
C ARG A 9 -8.10 -12.71 3.06
N ARG A 10 -6.93 -12.11 3.31
CA ARG A 10 -6.43 -10.99 2.50
C ARG A 10 -6.31 -11.41 1.02
N ARG A 11 -6.99 -10.69 0.18
CA ARG A 11 -6.91 -10.80 -1.29
C ARG A 11 -7.01 -9.40 -1.92
N ALA A 12 -6.60 -9.26 -3.16
CA ALA A 12 -6.93 -8.07 -3.94
C ALA A 12 -8.44 -8.08 -4.25
N VAL A 13 -9.13 -6.99 -3.94
CA VAL A 13 -10.56 -6.80 -4.20
C VAL A 13 -10.73 -5.72 -5.25
N ARG A 14 -11.53 -6.00 -6.27
CA ARG A 14 -11.83 -5.12 -7.40
C ARG A 14 -13.32 -4.97 -7.66
N ARG A 15 -14.16 -5.31 -6.69
CA ARG A 15 -15.60 -5.06 -6.71
C ARG A 15 -16.05 -4.70 -5.31
N PHE A 16 -16.79 -3.61 -5.22
CA PHE A 16 -17.24 -3.07 -3.95
C PHE A 16 -18.76 -2.89 -3.97
N GLU A 17 -19.39 -2.99 -2.80
CA GLU A 17 -20.77 -2.60 -2.61
C GLU A 17 -20.90 -1.09 -2.73
N ASP A 18 -22.03 -0.65 -3.28
CA ASP A 18 -22.41 0.75 -3.22
C ASP A 18 -22.55 1.19 -1.76
N GLY A 19 -22.09 2.39 -1.47
CA GLY A 19 -22.22 2.98 -0.14
C GLY A 19 -20.89 3.35 0.49
N GLY A 20 -20.99 4.18 1.51
CA GLY A 20 -19.85 4.65 2.27
C GLY A 20 -19.38 3.67 3.34
N VAL A 21 -18.18 3.91 3.82
CA VAL A 21 -17.63 3.32 5.05
C VAL A 21 -17.53 4.45 6.07
N ASP A 22 -17.88 4.16 7.32
CA ASP A 22 -17.77 5.14 8.40
C ASP A 22 -16.34 5.72 8.44
N ARG A 23 -16.26 7.02 8.52
CA ARG A 23 -14.99 7.75 8.61
C ARG A 23 -14.12 7.24 9.76
N ALA A 24 -14.72 6.86 10.89
CA ALA A 24 -13.99 6.32 12.03
C ALA A 24 -13.26 4.99 11.69
N VAL A 25 -13.86 4.16 10.83
CA VAL A 25 -13.21 2.93 10.33
C VAL A 25 -12.01 3.28 9.45
N ILE A 26 -12.19 4.22 8.51
CA ILE A 26 -11.13 4.69 7.62
C ILE A 26 -9.96 5.26 8.43
N GLU A 27 -10.27 6.07 9.46
CA GLU A 27 -9.25 6.64 10.36
C GLU A 27 -8.52 5.57 11.19
N ARG A 28 -9.21 4.53 11.67
CA ARG A 28 -8.55 3.42 12.38
C ARG A 28 -7.53 2.71 11.48
N ILE A 29 -7.90 2.42 10.24
CA ILE A 29 -7.00 1.79 9.27
C ILE A 29 -5.78 2.69 9.03
N ALA A 30 -5.99 4.00 8.81
CA ALA A 30 -4.91 4.95 8.61
C ALA A 30 -3.97 5.04 9.82
N ARG A 31 -4.52 5.01 11.05
CA ARG A 31 -3.73 5.00 12.30
C ARG A 31 -2.89 3.73 12.45
N LEU A 32 -3.42 2.57 12.07
CA LEU A 32 -2.66 1.33 12.06
C LEU A 32 -1.53 1.39 11.04
N ALA A 33 -1.78 1.88 9.84
CA ALA A 33 -0.78 2.08 8.81
C ALA A 33 0.37 3.02 9.27
N GLN A 34 0.07 4.04 10.07
CA GLN A 34 1.06 4.95 10.66
C GLN A 34 2.02 4.23 11.63
N ARG A 35 1.64 3.07 12.17
CA ARG A 35 2.45 2.33 13.16
C ARG A 35 3.47 1.39 12.52
N THR A 36 3.55 1.34 11.21
CA THR A 36 4.55 0.52 10.52
C THR A 36 5.97 1.02 10.79
N PRO A 37 6.95 0.11 10.87
CA PRO A 37 8.32 0.49 11.11
C PRO A 37 8.90 1.32 9.96
N SER A 38 10.00 2.01 10.24
CA SER A 38 10.85 2.60 9.21
C SER A 38 12.31 2.53 9.62
N ALA A 39 13.19 2.33 8.65
CA ALA A 39 14.62 2.29 8.87
C ALA A 39 15.08 3.54 9.65
N GLY A 40 15.81 3.34 10.75
CA GLY A 40 16.25 4.42 11.62
C GLY A 40 15.14 5.26 12.27
N PHE A 41 13.88 4.75 12.23
CA PHE A 41 12.70 5.51 12.63
C PHE A 41 12.53 6.80 11.83
N SER A 42 12.85 6.76 10.54
CA SER A 42 12.82 7.92 9.64
C SER A 42 11.42 8.47 9.42
N GLN A 43 10.40 7.61 9.44
CA GLN A 43 8.99 7.98 9.27
C GLN A 43 8.76 8.79 7.97
N GLY A 44 9.38 8.34 6.87
CA GLY A 44 9.26 8.98 5.57
C GLY A 44 7.95 8.71 4.83
N GLN A 45 7.07 7.86 5.40
CA GLN A 45 5.78 7.52 4.81
C GLN A 45 4.74 8.60 5.08
N ARG A 46 3.86 8.83 4.12
CA ARG A 46 2.64 9.67 4.25
C ARG A 46 1.48 8.96 3.59
N LEU A 47 0.28 9.38 3.92
CA LEU A 47 -0.95 8.83 3.36
C LEU A 47 -1.88 9.96 2.99
N VAL A 48 -2.30 10.04 1.73
CA VAL A 48 -3.45 10.85 1.31
C VAL A 48 -4.67 9.93 1.30
N VAL A 49 -5.77 10.39 1.90
CA VAL A 49 -7.03 9.65 1.95
C VAL A 49 -8.10 10.45 1.23
N VAL A 50 -8.70 9.85 0.20
CA VAL A 50 -9.75 10.48 -0.63
C VAL A 50 -11.06 9.73 -0.38
N THR A 51 -12.07 10.46 0.15
CA THR A 51 -13.42 9.94 0.39
C THR A 51 -14.47 10.68 -0.41
N ASP A 52 -14.19 11.91 -0.85
CA ASP A 52 -15.09 12.68 -1.69
C ASP A 52 -15.33 12.00 -3.04
N PRO A 53 -16.60 11.76 -3.44
CA PRO A 53 -16.90 10.99 -4.64
C PRO A 53 -16.47 11.68 -5.94
N VAL A 54 -16.39 13.00 -5.98
CA VAL A 54 -15.91 13.73 -7.17
C VAL A 54 -14.40 13.53 -7.30
N ARG A 55 -13.68 13.68 -6.19
CA ARG A 55 -12.23 13.44 -6.17
C ARG A 55 -11.87 11.98 -6.47
N ARG A 56 -12.65 11.02 -5.95
CA ARG A 56 -12.42 9.60 -6.25
C ARG A 56 -12.53 9.29 -7.74
N ARG A 57 -13.53 9.85 -8.42
CA ARG A 57 -13.69 9.69 -9.88
C ARG A 57 -12.50 10.27 -10.65
N GLU A 58 -12.01 11.43 -10.23
CA GLU A 58 -10.85 12.03 -10.92
C GLU A 58 -9.56 11.23 -10.67
N VAL A 59 -9.34 10.74 -9.45
CA VAL A 59 -8.23 9.82 -9.16
C VAL A 59 -8.35 8.54 -10.00
N ALA A 60 -9.56 7.98 -10.13
CA ALA A 60 -9.81 6.80 -10.95
C ALA A 60 -9.51 7.05 -12.44
N ARG A 61 -9.89 8.24 -12.96
CA ARG A 61 -9.54 8.65 -14.33
C ARG A 61 -8.02 8.72 -14.54
N ILE A 62 -7.29 9.29 -13.57
CA ILE A 62 -5.81 9.35 -13.61
C ILE A 62 -5.20 7.94 -13.55
N CYS A 63 -5.85 7.01 -12.87
CA CYS A 63 -5.46 5.60 -12.83
C CYS A 63 -5.79 4.82 -14.11
N GLY A 64 -6.42 5.43 -15.11
CA GLY A 64 -6.82 4.74 -16.34
C GLY A 64 -7.98 3.75 -16.14
N GLU A 65 -8.90 4.01 -15.21
CA GLU A 65 -9.99 3.08 -14.86
C GLU A 65 -10.75 2.55 -16.07
N ALA A 66 -10.97 3.38 -17.09
CA ALA A 66 -11.66 2.99 -18.32
C ALA A 66 -10.99 1.82 -19.06
N GLU A 67 -9.68 1.62 -18.88
CA GLU A 67 -8.93 0.50 -19.48
C GLU A 67 -9.22 -0.84 -18.78
N TYR A 68 -9.67 -0.79 -17.52
CA TYR A 68 -9.97 -1.96 -16.69
C TYR A 68 -11.47 -2.24 -16.55
N GLU A 69 -12.35 -1.34 -17.04
CA GLU A 69 -13.78 -1.39 -16.81
C GLU A 69 -14.44 -2.64 -17.42
N THR A 70 -13.92 -3.11 -18.55
CA THR A 70 -14.42 -4.33 -19.23
C THR A 70 -14.22 -5.59 -18.39
N ASP A 71 -13.19 -5.63 -17.55
CA ASP A 71 -12.85 -6.82 -16.76
C ASP A 71 -13.45 -6.79 -15.34
N PHE A 72 -13.48 -5.61 -14.70
CA PHE A 72 -13.79 -5.47 -13.27
C PHE A 72 -14.88 -4.45 -12.97
N GLY A 73 -15.34 -3.66 -13.96
CA GLY A 73 -16.17 -2.49 -13.73
C GLY A 73 -15.42 -1.32 -13.10
N PRO A 74 -16.11 -0.23 -12.75
CA PRO A 74 -15.50 1.00 -12.25
C PRO A 74 -15.14 0.90 -10.74
N TRP A 75 -14.27 -0.03 -10.40
CA TRP A 75 -13.93 -0.39 -9.01
C TRP A 75 -13.04 0.63 -8.28
N ILE A 76 -12.30 1.48 -9.02
CA ILE A 76 -11.44 2.49 -8.44
C ILE A 76 -12.29 3.69 -7.99
N SER A 77 -13.25 4.10 -8.79
CA SER A 77 -14.14 5.23 -8.49
C SER A 77 -15.28 4.88 -7.54
N GLU A 78 -15.80 3.66 -7.60
CA GLU A 78 -16.95 3.20 -6.80
C GLU A 78 -16.59 2.69 -5.40
N CYS A 79 -15.31 2.55 -5.07
CA CYS A 79 -14.90 2.21 -3.71
C CYS A 79 -15.36 3.26 -2.68
N ALA A 80 -15.36 2.92 -1.39
CA ALA A 80 -15.75 3.85 -0.33
C ALA A 80 -14.66 4.90 -0.03
N ALA A 81 -13.39 4.53 -0.18
CA ALA A 81 -12.24 5.41 0.03
C ALA A 81 -11.06 4.96 -0.83
N GLN A 82 -10.18 5.90 -1.14
CA GLN A 82 -8.91 5.63 -1.80
C GLN A 82 -7.79 6.05 -0.86
N PHE A 83 -6.86 5.16 -0.61
CA PHE A 83 -5.64 5.42 0.13
C PHE A 83 -4.48 5.53 -0.86
N ILE A 84 -3.74 6.62 -0.77
CA ILE A 84 -2.60 6.92 -1.63
C ILE A 84 -1.35 6.97 -0.75
N PRO A 85 -0.63 5.84 -0.60
CA PRO A 85 0.64 5.81 0.11
C PRO A 85 1.69 6.62 -0.63
N CYS A 86 2.40 7.47 0.09
CA CYS A 86 3.48 8.30 -0.44
C CYS A 86 4.73 8.10 0.42
N VAL A 87 5.90 8.17 -0.20
CA VAL A 87 7.16 8.06 0.52
C VAL A 87 8.15 9.13 0.07
N SER A 88 8.97 9.61 0.99
CA SER A 88 10.06 10.55 0.72
C SER A 88 11.40 9.92 1.08
N GLU A 89 12.22 9.63 0.07
CA GLU A 89 13.61 9.22 0.19
C GLU A 89 14.44 10.27 0.95
N ALA A 90 14.22 11.55 0.66
CA ALA A 90 14.95 12.65 1.27
C ALA A 90 14.83 12.68 2.82
N ILE A 91 13.70 12.19 3.38
CA ILE A 91 13.53 12.08 4.83
C ILE A 91 14.49 11.04 5.41
N TYR A 92 14.73 9.93 4.73
CA TYR A 92 15.68 8.90 5.17
C TYR A 92 17.11 9.44 5.15
N HIS A 93 17.51 10.09 4.07
CA HIS A 93 18.82 10.72 3.98
C HIS A 93 19.01 11.80 5.07
N ARG A 94 18.01 12.64 5.33
CA ARG A 94 18.08 13.62 6.43
C ARG A 94 18.27 12.93 7.78
N ARG A 95 17.51 11.86 8.06
CA ARG A 95 17.60 11.11 9.33
C ARG A 95 18.97 10.46 9.52
N TYR A 96 19.53 9.89 8.46
CA TYR A 96 20.81 9.20 8.55
C TYR A 96 22.04 10.11 8.51
N ARG A 97 21.83 11.42 8.42
CA ARG A 97 22.84 12.45 8.67
C ARG A 97 22.80 13.02 10.10
N GLU A 98 21.87 12.56 10.92
CA GLU A 98 21.82 12.93 12.32
C GLU A 98 22.93 12.23 13.12
N PRO A 99 23.45 12.86 14.23
CA PRO A 99 24.63 12.37 14.95
C PRO A 99 24.54 10.94 15.47
N ASP A 100 23.33 10.43 15.75
CA ASP A 100 23.11 9.06 16.22
C ASP A 100 23.03 8.03 15.08
N LYS A 101 23.16 8.45 13.82
CA LYS A 101 23.03 7.62 12.63
C LYS A 101 24.25 7.63 11.71
N THR A 102 25.08 8.63 11.81
CA THR A 102 26.32 8.71 11.03
C THR A 102 27.31 7.63 11.47
N GLY A 103 28.09 7.12 10.51
CA GLY A 103 29.19 6.19 10.76
C GLY A 103 30.35 6.85 11.50
N PRO A 104 31.45 6.10 11.77
CA PRO A 104 32.64 6.64 12.45
C PRO A 104 33.29 7.81 11.72
N SER A 105 33.09 7.95 10.41
CA SER A 105 33.56 9.09 9.61
C SER A 105 32.71 10.35 9.76
N GLY A 106 31.57 10.27 10.44
CA GLY A 106 30.58 11.36 10.50
C GLY A 106 29.74 11.50 9.22
N GLU A 107 29.84 10.56 8.30
CA GLU A 107 29.13 10.56 7.03
C GLU A 107 27.89 9.66 7.08
N GLU A 108 26.95 9.91 6.18
CA GLU A 108 25.82 9.04 5.94
C GLU A 108 26.29 7.65 5.44
N ILE A 109 25.62 6.60 5.87
CA ILE A 109 25.89 5.24 5.37
C ILE A 109 25.47 5.09 3.92
N ASP A 110 26.08 4.17 3.18
CA ASP A 110 25.60 3.74 1.88
C ASP A 110 24.25 3.04 1.98
N TRP A 111 23.44 3.20 0.96
CA TRP A 111 22.10 2.58 0.85
C TRP A 111 22.10 1.47 -0.21
N PRO A 112 22.64 0.28 0.05
CA PRO A 112 22.63 -0.83 -0.92
C PRO A 112 21.19 -1.33 -1.16
N VAL A 113 20.30 -1.12 -0.20
CA VAL A 113 18.87 -1.36 -0.30
C VAL A 113 18.14 -0.06 0.00
N PRO A 114 17.28 0.43 -0.92
CA PRO A 114 16.48 1.64 -0.70
C PRO A 114 15.30 1.34 0.25
N TYR A 115 15.55 1.39 1.55
CA TYR A 115 14.60 0.98 2.58
C TYR A 115 13.28 1.77 2.58
N TRP A 116 13.26 2.97 2.03
CA TRP A 116 12.00 3.72 1.85
C TRP A 116 10.95 2.95 1.03
N TRP A 117 11.38 2.15 0.03
CA TRP A 117 10.46 1.28 -0.72
C TRP A 117 10.01 0.06 0.07
N VAL A 118 10.87 -0.49 0.90
CA VAL A 118 10.54 -1.61 1.80
C VAL A 118 9.52 -1.16 2.83
N ASP A 119 9.74 -0.01 3.46
CA ASP A 119 8.91 0.52 4.53
C ASP A 119 7.53 0.94 4.03
N ILE A 120 7.45 1.59 2.85
CA ILE A 120 6.14 1.92 2.28
C ILE A 120 5.37 0.67 1.88
N GLY A 121 6.06 -0.39 1.42
CA GLY A 121 5.45 -1.70 1.16
C GLY A 121 4.86 -2.31 2.44
N ALA A 122 5.53 -2.19 3.58
CA ALA A 122 5.00 -2.59 4.88
C ALA A 122 3.75 -1.78 5.27
N THR A 123 3.75 -0.48 5.01
CA THR A 123 2.58 0.40 5.21
C THR A 123 1.39 -0.07 4.37
N MET A 124 1.61 -0.35 3.09
CA MET A 124 0.58 -0.85 2.18
C MET A 124 0.02 -2.20 2.66
N GLN A 125 0.88 -3.12 3.06
CA GLN A 125 0.45 -4.42 3.60
C GLN A 125 -0.38 -4.25 4.88
N THR A 126 0.01 -3.34 5.76
CA THR A 126 -0.75 -3.04 6.98
C THR A 126 -2.14 -2.49 6.66
N ILE A 127 -2.27 -1.60 5.66
CA ILE A 127 -3.58 -1.12 5.18
C ILE A 127 -4.45 -2.29 4.72
N MET A 128 -3.89 -3.22 3.93
CA MET A 128 -4.64 -4.38 3.43
C MET A 128 -5.12 -5.30 4.56
N LEU A 129 -4.27 -5.56 5.54
CA LEU A 129 -4.62 -6.42 6.68
C LEU A 129 -5.66 -5.74 7.58
N ALA A 130 -5.47 -4.45 7.89
CA ALA A 130 -6.42 -3.68 8.68
C ALA A 130 -7.79 -3.57 7.99
N ALA A 131 -7.83 -3.43 6.67
CA ALA A 131 -9.07 -3.46 5.90
C ALA A 131 -9.82 -4.79 6.10
N VAL A 132 -9.12 -5.93 6.01
CA VAL A 132 -9.72 -7.25 6.22
C VAL A 132 -10.23 -7.42 7.66
N ASP A 133 -9.50 -6.93 8.66
CA ASP A 133 -9.93 -6.99 10.07
C ASP A 133 -11.19 -6.17 10.33
N GLU A 134 -11.38 -5.07 9.61
CA GLU A 134 -12.61 -4.24 9.64
C GLU A 134 -13.72 -4.78 8.69
N GLY A 135 -13.56 -5.98 8.11
CA GLY A 135 -14.54 -6.58 7.19
C GLY A 135 -14.58 -5.93 5.81
N LEU A 136 -13.54 -5.18 5.46
CA LEU A 136 -13.43 -4.51 4.17
C LEU A 136 -12.48 -5.24 3.22
N GLY A 137 -12.54 -4.87 1.95
CA GLY A 137 -11.60 -5.27 0.92
C GLY A 137 -10.74 -4.10 0.47
N CYS A 138 -9.56 -4.42 -0.04
CA CYS A 138 -8.64 -3.44 -0.59
C CYS A 138 -8.05 -3.97 -1.91
N GLY A 139 -8.01 -3.10 -2.93
CA GLY A 139 -7.28 -3.31 -4.18
C GLY A 139 -5.98 -2.52 -4.21
N PHE A 140 -5.27 -2.61 -5.33
CA PHE A 140 -4.12 -1.78 -5.63
C PHE A 140 -4.03 -1.55 -7.13
N VAL A 141 -3.73 -0.32 -7.54
CA VAL A 141 -3.51 0.08 -8.93
C VAL A 141 -2.37 1.09 -9.01
N GLY A 142 -1.52 0.94 -10.02
CA GLY A 142 -0.49 1.92 -10.34
C GLY A 142 -1.09 3.06 -11.18
N PRO A 143 -0.96 4.32 -10.77
CA PRO A 143 -1.45 5.47 -11.52
C PRO A 143 -0.39 6.08 -12.43
N ASP A 144 -0.80 7.07 -13.22
CA ASP A 144 0.08 8.14 -13.66
C ASP A 144 0.54 8.94 -12.41
N ILE A 145 1.80 8.76 -12.04
CA ILE A 145 2.38 9.33 -10.81
C ILE A 145 2.35 10.87 -10.83
N ASP A 146 2.71 11.47 -11.96
CA ASP A 146 2.79 12.93 -12.08
C ASP A 146 1.41 13.57 -12.11
N GLY A 147 0.46 12.96 -12.82
CA GLY A 147 -0.94 13.39 -12.83
C GLY A 147 -1.57 13.30 -11.45
N LEU A 148 -1.31 12.21 -10.72
CA LEU A 148 -1.82 12.02 -9.36
C LEU A 148 -1.22 13.03 -8.37
N ARG A 149 0.09 13.27 -8.46
CA ARG A 149 0.80 14.26 -7.65
C ARG A 149 0.22 15.65 -7.87
N ALA A 150 0.10 16.08 -9.13
CA ALA A 150 -0.42 17.38 -9.49
C ALA A 150 -1.86 17.59 -9.00
N TYR A 151 -2.73 16.59 -9.21
CA TYR A 151 -4.14 16.69 -8.82
C TYR A 151 -4.35 16.77 -7.30
N LEU A 152 -3.59 15.99 -6.54
CA LEU A 152 -3.73 15.92 -5.07
C LEU A 152 -2.85 16.93 -4.34
N GLY A 153 -2.02 17.71 -5.04
CA GLY A 153 -1.10 18.68 -4.44
C GLY A 153 -0.01 18.01 -3.58
N ILE A 154 0.44 16.81 -3.96
CA ILE A 154 1.48 16.09 -3.23
C ILE A 154 2.82 16.78 -3.51
N PRO A 155 3.56 17.22 -2.46
CA PRO A 155 4.86 17.87 -2.64
C PRO A 155 5.87 17.01 -3.40
N ASP A 156 6.78 17.63 -4.15
CA ASP A 156 7.75 16.94 -5.01
C ASP A 156 8.68 15.98 -4.27
N GLU A 157 8.94 16.22 -2.99
CA GLU A 157 9.73 15.31 -2.18
C GLU A 157 9.03 13.97 -1.86
N PHE A 158 7.71 13.86 -2.11
CA PHE A 158 6.94 12.64 -1.90
C PHE A 158 6.55 11.98 -3.21
N VAL A 159 6.83 10.68 -3.31
CA VAL A 159 6.43 9.86 -4.44
C VAL A 159 5.19 9.05 -4.05
N PRO A 160 4.02 9.26 -4.68
CA PRO A 160 2.89 8.36 -4.52
C PRO A 160 3.19 7.02 -5.18
N ILE A 161 2.93 5.91 -4.48
CA ILE A 161 3.28 4.57 -4.93
C ILE A 161 2.18 3.97 -5.80
N GLY A 162 0.96 4.37 -5.54
CA GLY A 162 -0.23 3.89 -6.21
C GLY A 162 -1.48 4.27 -5.46
N VAL A 163 -2.60 3.76 -5.90
CA VAL A 163 -3.91 3.97 -5.28
C VAL A 163 -4.42 2.64 -4.75
N MET A 164 -4.89 2.65 -3.52
CA MET A 164 -5.49 1.52 -2.83
C MET A 164 -6.98 1.78 -2.61
N PRO A 165 -7.86 1.38 -3.55
CA PRO A 165 -9.30 1.44 -3.36
C PRO A 165 -9.74 0.52 -2.23
N LEU A 166 -10.63 1.01 -1.37
CA LEU A 166 -11.10 0.35 -0.16
C LEU A 166 -12.60 0.47 -0.02
N GLY A 167 -13.27 -0.64 0.33
CA GLY A 167 -14.72 -0.68 0.50
C GLY A 167 -15.22 -2.03 0.95
N ARG A 168 -16.55 -2.19 1.09
CA ARG A 168 -17.17 -3.49 1.38
C ARG A 168 -17.03 -4.39 0.16
N PRO A 169 -16.44 -5.59 0.31
CA PRO A 169 -16.15 -6.44 -0.84
C PRO A 169 -17.42 -7.16 -1.35
N LEU A 170 -17.65 -7.08 -2.63
CA LEU A 170 -18.55 -7.98 -3.35
C LEU A 170 -17.83 -9.26 -3.77
N PRO A 171 -18.57 -10.34 -4.14
CA PRO A 171 -18.00 -11.48 -4.84
C PRO A 171 -17.24 -11.01 -6.09
N ASP A 172 -15.97 -11.42 -6.19
CA ASP A 172 -15.03 -10.93 -7.19
C ASP A 172 -14.56 -12.06 -8.10
N ILE A 173 -14.20 -11.73 -9.34
CA ILE A 173 -13.62 -12.66 -10.30
C ILE A 173 -12.18 -12.97 -9.86
N ARG A 174 -11.91 -14.24 -9.61
CA ARG A 174 -10.55 -14.66 -9.26
C ARG A 174 -9.62 -14.48 -10.45
N SER A 175 -8.49 -13.82 -10.23
CA SER A 175 -7.47 -13.69 -11.27
C SER A 175 -7.04 -15.07 -11.81
N PRO A 176 -6.97 -15.25 -13.14
CA PRO A 176 -6.41 -16.48 -13.73
C PRO A 176 -4.99 -16.79 -13.26
N SER A 177 -4.22 -15.77 -12.85
CA SER A 177 -2.87 -15.93 -12.32
C SER A 177 -2.80 -16.81 -11.08
N LEU A 178 -3.89 -16.90 -10.29
CA LEU A 178 -3.95 -17.77 -9.12
C LEU A 178 -3.86 -19.27 -9.46
N LYS A 179 -4.10 -19.65 -10.72
CA LYS A 179 -3.92 -21.03 -11.19
C LYS A 179 -2.47 -21.49 -11.13
N ARG A 180 -1.51 -20.57 -11.08
CA ARG A 180 -0.08 -20.89 -10.93
C ARG A 180 0.24 -21.49 -9.56
N GLY A 181 -0.64 -21.28 -8.56
CA GLY A 181 -0.39 -21.69 -7.18
C GLY A 181 0.70 -20.85 -6.50
N TRP A 182 0.92 -21.16 -5.25
CA TRP A 182 2.03 -20.61 -4.47
C TRP A 182 3.32 -21.37 -4.78
N VAL A 183 4.45 -20.70 -4.66
CA VAL A 183 5.75 -21.35 -4.62
C VAL A 183 5.72 -22.39 -3.47
N PRO A 184 6.22 -23.64 -3.67
CA PRO A 184 6.31 -24.63 -2.60
C PRO A 184 7.06 -24.06 -1.39
N PHE A 185 6.62 -24.44 -0.20
CA PHE A 185 7.16 -23.86 1.05
C PHE A 185 8.67 -24.03 1.14
N GLU A 186 9.20 -25.19 0.73
CA GLU A 186 10.63 -25.52 0.74
C GLU A 186 11.44 -24.66 -0.25
N ALA A 187 10.79 -24.12 -1.28
CA ALA A 187 11.43 -23.17 -2.20
C ALA A 187 11.34 -21.73 -1.72
N PHE A 188 10.32 -21.41 -0.89
CA PHE A 188 10.11 -20.08 -0.30
C PHE A 188 10.94 -19.86 0.96
N ALA A 189 10.96 -20.84 1.89
CA ALA A 189 11.71 -20.80 3.14
C ALA A 189 12.96 -21.69 3.04
N ARG A 190 14.11 -21.10 3.35
CA ARG A 190 15.38 -21.82 3.46
C ARG A 190 15.83 -21.79 4.91
N TRP A 191 16.33 -22.91 5.37
CA TRP A 191 16.82 -23.07 6.73
C TRP A 191 18.35 -22.92 6.73
N GLU A 192 18.89 -22.23 7.70
CA GLU A 192 20.29 -21.99 7.98
C GLU A 192 21.04 -21.29 6.80
N ALA A 193 20.99 -21.82 5.57
CA ALA A 193 21.67 -21.27 4.40
C ALA A 193 20.84 -21.45 3.12
N TRP A 194 21.12 -20.63 2.09
CA TRP A 194 20.37 -20.64 0.83
C TRP A 194 20.43 -21.97 0.08
N GLY A 195 21.57 -22.67 0.11
CA GLY A 195 21.85 -23.91 -0.64
C GLY A 195 21.62 -25.22 0.13
N GLU A 196 21.33 -25.16 1.44
CA GLU A 196 21.09 -26.34 2.25
C GLU A 196 19.64 -26.81 2.08
N THR A 197 19.47 -28.08 1.70
CA THR A 197 18.17 -28.78 1.78
C THR A 197 18.10 -29.46 3.13
N ALA A 198 17.03 -29.22 3.89
CA ALA A 198 16.77 -29.91 5.14
C ALA A 198 16.57 -31.41 4.90
#